data_ffa0438e1c93f0b7e82b2c0a5ede5fdd
#
_entry.id   ffa0438e1c93f0b7e82b2c0a5ede5fdd
#
_cell.length_a   1.000
_cell.length_b   1.000
_cell.length_c   1.000
_cell.angle_alpha   90.00
_cell.angle_beta   90.00
_cell.angle_gamma   90.00
#
_symmetry.space_group_name_H-M   'P 1'
#
loop_
_entity.id
_entity.type
_entity.pdbx_description
1 polymer ?
#
loop_
_entity_poly.entity_id
_entity_poly.type
_entity_poly.pdbx_seq_one_letter_code
_entity_poly.pdbx_strand_id
1 'polypeptide(L)'
;MVDRRPHLGGNLYCEDVEGIHVHKYGAHIFHTSDKKVWDFVNSIVEFNRYTNSPVANYKGKLYNLPFNMNTFYQMWGVTTPAEAKAKIEEQKAEAIARMKADGVSEPRNLEEQAQTLIGKDIYEKLIKGYTEKQWGRKCTELPAFIIKRLPVRLVFDNNYFNDKYQGIPIGGYNVLIERLLDGADTRLGCDFFAHREELEALADKVVFTGAIDEY
;
A
#
# COMPACT_ATOMS: atom_id res chain seq x y z
N MET A 1 -18.24 -20.31 -5.80
CA MET A 1 -17.37 -19.51 -4.88
C MET A 1 -18.12 -19.25 -3.59
N VAL A 2 -17.43 -19.24 -2.44
CA VAL A 2 -18.02 -18.87 -1.14
C VAL A 2 -17.24 -17.73 -0.50
N ASP A 3 -17.93 -16.84 0.20
CA ASP A 3 -17.32 -15.76 0.98
C ASP A 3 -18.13 -15.57 2.29
N ARG A 4 -17.42 -15.42 3.40
CA ARG A 4 -18.04 -15.12 4.71
C ARG A 4 -18.68 -13.73 4.79
N ARG A 5 -18.27 -12.81 3.91
CA ARG A 5 -18.84 -11.47 3.81
C ARG A 5 -20.16 -11.49 3.06
N PRO A 6 -21.06 -10.54 3.32
CA PRO A 6 -22.36 -10.42 2.64
C PRO A 6 -22.27 -9.79 1.25
N HIS A 7 -21.06 -9.63 0.70
CA HIS A 7 -20.80 -8.99 -0.59
C HIS A 7 -19.66 -9.67 -1.34
N LEU A 8 -19.64 -9.54 -2.66
CA LEU A 8 -18.55 -9.97 -3.53
C LEU A 8 -17.34 -9.02 -3.44
N GLY A 9 -16.20 -9.45 -3.99
CA GLY A 9 -15.03 -8.62 -4.23
C GLY A 9 -14.07 -8.49 -3.06
N GLY A 10 -14.39 -9.10 -1.91
CA GLY A 10 -13.46 -9.06 -0.77
C GLY A 10 -13.06 -7.64 -0.39
N ASN A 11 -11.75 -7.34 -0.38
CA ASN A 11 -11.24 -6.01 -0.06
C ASN A 11 -11.41 -4.97 -1.19
N LEU A 12 -11.78 -5.40 -2.40
CA LEU A 12 -12.07 -4.49 -3.52
C LEU A 12 -13.49 -3.93 -3.49
N TYR A 13 -14.34 -4.43 -2.60
CA TYR A 13 -15.73 -4.02 -2.51
C TYR A 13 -15.88 -2.51 -2.31
N CYS A 14 -16.76 -1.90 -3.11
CA CYS A 14 -17.13 -0.50 -3.02
C CYS A 14 -18.58 -0.37 -2.57
N GLU A 15 -18.84 0.56 -1.65
CA GLU A 15 -20.19 1.00 -1.33
C GLU A 15 -20.56 2.19 -2.22
N ASP A 16 -21.77 2.22 -2.77
CA ASP A 16 -22.30 3.42 -3.40
C ASP A 16 -22.89 4.32 -2.31
N VAL A 17 -22.30 5.50 -2.15
CA VAL A 17 -22.79 6.52 -1.21
C VAL A 17 -23.03 7.80 -1.98
N GLU A 18 -24.28 8.15 -2.21
CA GLU A 18 -24.68 9.35 -2.98
C GLU A 18 -24.06 9.42 -4.37
N GLY A 19 -23.92 8.27 -5.04
CA GLY A 19 -23.31 8.16 -6.38
C GLY A 19 -21.78 8.16 -6.37
N ILE A 20 -21.16 8.04 -5.21
CA ILE A 20 -19.70 7.91 -5.04
C ILE A 20 -19.35 6.46 -4.71
N HIS A 21 -18.45 5.86 -5.48
CA HIS A 21 -17.91 4.53 -5.18
C HIS A 21 -16.87 4.60 -4.06
N VAL A 22 -17.32 4.38 -2.83
CA VAL A 22 -16.46 4.39 -1.63
C VAL A 22 -15.77 3.04 -1.47
N HIS A 23 -14.45 3.01 -1.54
CA HIS A 23 -13.65 1.81 -1.27
C HIS A 23 -13.71 1.47 0.22
N LYS A 24 -14.55 0.51 0.60
CA LYS A 24 -14.88 0.21 2.00
C LYS A 24 -13.68 -0.21 2.85
N TYR A 25 -12.74 -0.93 2.27
CA TYR A 25 -11.59 -1.52 2.98
C TYR A 25 -10.26 -0.83 2.66
N GLY A 26 -10.31 0.42 2.22
CA GLY A 26 -9.15 1.21 1.84
C GLY A 26 -9.03 1.38 0.32
N ALA A 27 -8.26 2.38 -0.09
CA ALA A 27 -8.10 2.70 -1.50
C ALA A 27 -7.34 1.58 -2.24
N HIS A 28 -7.96 1.09 -3.31
CA HIS A 28 -7.36 0.12 -4.22
C HIS A 28 -7.25 0.76 -5.59
N ILE A 29 -6.03 0.89 -6.09
CA ILE A 29 -5.73 1.38 -7.42
C ILE A 29 -5.08 0.23 -8.19
N PHE A 30 -5.68 -0.17 -9.29
CA PHE A 30 -5.10 -1.21 -10.14
C PHE A 30 -3.88 -0.65 -10.86
N HIS A 31 -2.78 -1.40 -10.83
CA HIS A 31 -1.56 -1.04 -11.54
C HIS A 31 -0.79 -2.28 -12.01
N THR A 32 -0.17 -2.20 -13.16
CA THR A 32 0.65 -3.28 -13.74
C THR A 32 1.58 -2.73 -14.82
N SER A 33 2.73 -3.36 -15.01
CA SER A 33 3.57 -3.15 -16.19
C SER A 33 3.35 -4.20 -17.27
N ASP A 34 2.59 -5.28 -16.97
CA ASP A 34 2.24 -6.31 -17.94
C ASP A 34 1.05 -5.88 -18.81
N LYS A 35 1.32 -5.71 -20.11
CA LYS A 35 0.28 -5.34 -21.07
C LYS A 35 -0.82 -6.40 -21.20
N LYS A 36 -0.51 -7.68 -21.08
CA LYS A 36 -1.53 -8.74 -21.18
C LYS A 36 -2.52 -8.66 -20.04
N VAL A 37 -2.03 -8.42 -18.83
CA VAL A 37 -2.89 -8.23 -17.66
C VAL A 37 -3.75 -6.98 -17.80
N TRP A 38 -3.16 -5.86 -18.27
CA TRP A 38 -3.89 -4.64 -18.53
C TRP A 38 -4.99 -4.81 -19.59
N ASP A 39 -4.66 -5.44 -20.72
CA ASP A 39 -5.62 -5.70 -21.80
C ASP A 39 -6.74 -6.64 -21.32
N PHE A 40 -6.41 -7.65 -20.52
CA PHE A 40 -7.38 -8.57 -19.96
C PHE A 40 -8.42 -7.85 -19.08
N VAL A 41 -7.98 -7.05 -18.10
CA VAL A 41 -8.93 -6.37 -17.22
C VAL A 41 -9.76 -5.32 -17.97
N ASN A 42 -9.17 -4.65 -18.97
CA ASN A 42 -9.89 -3.69 -19.83
C ASN A 42 -10.85 -4.37 -20.80
N SER A 43 -10.67 -5.65 -21.14
CA SER A 43 -11.66 -6.41 -21.92
C SER A 43 -12.92 -6.70 -21.13
N ILE A 44 -12.86 -6.67 -19.80
CA ILE A 44 -13.99 -6.91 -18.90
C ILE A 44 -14.70 -5.60 -18.54
N VAL A 45 -13.93 -4.60 -18.11
CA VAL A 45 -14.42 -3.26 -17.73
C VAL A 45 -13.38 -2.22 -18.16
N GLU A 46 -13.82 -1.11 -18.70
CA GLU A 46 -12.94 0.01 -19.03
C GLU A 46 -12.37 0.64 -17.76
N PHE A 47 -11.06 0.92 -17.77
CA PHE A 47 -10.37 1.63 -16.70
C PHE A 47 -10.14 3.09 -17.07
N ASN A 48 -10.32 3.98 -16.09
CA ASN A 48 -9.94 5.37 -16.24
C ASN A 48 -8.40 5.55 -16.22
N ARG A 49 -7.94 6.79 -16.36
CA ARG A 49 -6.50 7.13 -16.31
C ARG A 49 -6.12 7.74 -14.96
N TYR A 50 -6.69 7.22 -13.87
CA TYR A 50 -6.36 7.73 -12.55
C TYR A 50 -4.88 7.51 -12.25
N THR A 51 -4.18 8.59 -11.93
CA THR A 51 -2.78 8.55 -11.48
C THR A 51 -2.75 8.73 -9.97
N ASN A 52 -2.25 7.73 -9.25
CA ASN A 52 -2.17 7.79 -7.80
C ASN A 52 -1.05 8.73 -7.36
N SER A 53 -1.42 9.86 -6.78
CA SER A 53 -0.50 10.89 -6.27
C SER A 53 -0.88 11.25 -4.81
N PRO A 54 -0.55 10.39 -3.84
CA PRO A 54 -0.94 10.60 -2.45
C PRO A 54 -0.22 11.80 -1.83
N VAL A 55 -0.91 12.43 -0.88
CA VAL A 55 -0.39 13.56 -0.11
C VAL A 55 -0.51 13.23 1.37
N ALA A 56 0.59 13.37 2.10
CA ALA A 56 0.61 13.25 3.55
C ALA A 56 0.34 14.60 4.21
N ASN A 57 -0.53 14.61 5.21
CA ASN A 57 -0.75 15.77 6.08
C ASN A 57 -0.06 15.52 7.42
N TYR A 58 0.94 16.31 7.72
CA TYR A 58 1.59 16.30 9.04
C TYR A 58 1.40 17.65 9.73
N LYS A 59 0.54 17.67 10.74
CA LYS A 59 0.23 18.88 11.55
C LYS A 59 -0.15 20.10 10.69
N GLY A 60 -0.99 19.89 9.68
CA GLY A 60 -1.46 20.93 8.76
C GLY A 60 -0.52 21.25 7.59
N LYS A 61 0.70 20.69 7.55
CA LYS A 61 1.62 20.84 6.43
C LYS A 61 1.51 19.63 5.50
N LEU A 62 1.37 19.91 4.20
CA LEU A 62 1.21 18.89 3.17
C LEU A 62 2.56 18.51 2.55
N TYR A 63 2.72 17.20 2.28
CA TYR A 63 3.90 16.64 1.63
C TYR A 63 3.48 15.65 0.55
N ASN A 64 4.04 15.77 -0.64
CA ASN A 64 3.83 14.81 -1.71
C ASN A 64 4.51 13.47 -1.41
N LEU A 65 3.88 12.39 -1.87
CA LEU A 65 4.41 11.03 -1.84
C LEU A 65 4.40 10.44 -3.27
N PRO A 66 5.29 9.44 -3.55
CA PRO A 66 6.34 8.89 -2.71
C PRO A 66 7.43 9.93 -2.42
N PHE A 67 8.44 9.57 -1.59
CA PHE A 67 9.53 10.50 -1.27
C PHE A 67 10.30 10.89 -2.54
N ASN A 68 10.04 12.09 -3.04
CA ASN A 68 10.58 12.61 -4.29
C ASN A 68 11.03 14.08 -4.11
N MET A 69 11.51 14.71 -5.17
CA MET A 69 12.01 16.09 -5.10
C MET A 69 10.96 17.09 -4.62
N ASN A 70 9.65 16.88 -4.90
CA ASN A 70 8.60 17.74 -4.33
C ASN A 70 8.53 17.58 -2.81
N THR A 71 8.64 16.36 -2.28
CA THR A 71 8.68 16.09 -0.84
C THR A 71 9.87 16.80 -0.19
N PHE A 72 11.04 16.71 -0.80
CA PHE A 72 12.28 17.30 -0.26
C PHE A 72 12.25 18.82 -0.34
N TYR A 73 11.72 19.38 -1.42
CA TYR A 73 11.48 20.82 -1.53
C TYR A 73 10.52 21.31 -0.44
N GLN A 74 9.39 20.64 -0.24
CA GLN A 74 8.40 20.98 0.78
C GLN A 74 8.98 20.87 2.21
N MET A 75 9.90 19.94 2.42
CA MET A 75 10.48 19.66 3.73
C MET A 75 11.66 20.56 4.06
N TRP A 76 12.57 20.75 3.11
CA TRP A 76 13.87 21.40 3.32
C TRP A 76 14.14 22.60 2.42
N GLY A 77 13.29 22.89 1.43
CA GLY A 77 13.50 23.97 0.46
C GLY A 77 14.56 23.67 -0.60
N VAL A 78 15.04 22.43 -0.69
CA VAL A 78 16.08 22.03 -1.66
C VAL A 78 15.46 21.93 -3.07
N THR A 79 16.21 22.36 -4.07
CA THR A 79 15.74 22.47 -5.45
C THR A 79 16.46 21.52 -6.42
N THR A 80 17.60 20.98 -6.02
CA THR A 80 18.41 20.07 -6.85
C THR A 80 18.55 18.68 -6.22
N PRO A 81 18.71 17.63 -7.06
CA PRO A 81 19.00 16.28 -6.57
C PRO A 81 20.24 16.20 -5.68
N ALA A 82 21.27 17.00 -5.96
CA ALA A 82 22.50 17.03 -5.18
C ALA A 82 22.26 17.57 -3.76
N GLU A 83 21.50 18.65 -3.60
CA GLU A 83 21.12 19.21 -2.29
C GLU A 83 20.26 18.23 -1.49
N ALA A 84 19.26 17.61 -2.14
CA ALA A 84 18.41 16.61 -1.49
C ALA A 84 19.22 15.41 -0.99
N LYS A 85 20.13 14.89 -1.82
CA LYS A 85 21.03 13.80 -1.45
C LYS A 85 21.93 14.18 -0.28
N ALA A 86 22.55 15.36 -0.33
CA ALA A 86 23.42 15.85 0.74
C ALA A 86 22.67 15.95 2.08
N LYS A 87 21.41 16.45 2.05
CA LYS A 87 20.57 16.56 3.25
C LYS A 87 20.17 15.20 3.83
N ILE A 88 19.85 14.25 2.98
CA ILE A 88 19.56 12.86 3.40
C ILE A 88 20.80 12.24 4.04
N GLU A 89 21.98 12.35 3.40
CA GLU A 89 23.21 11.74 3.92
C GLU A 89 23.66 12.41 5.24
N GLU A 90 23.49 13.72 5.40
CA GLU A 90 23.72 14.43 6.66
C GLU A 90 22.90 13.79 7.79
N GLN A 91 21.60 13.67 7.63
CA GLN A 91 20.72 13.12 8.66
C GLN A 91 20.92 11.62 8.93
N LYS A 92 21.26 10.85 7.90
CA LYS A 92 21.67 9.45 8.06
C LYS A 92 22.95 9.32 8.89
N ALA A 93 23.93 10.17 8.60
CA ALA A 93 25.19 10.19 9.35
C ALA A 93 24.97 10.53 10.84
N GLU A 94 24.07 11.46 11.15
CA GLU A 94 23.67 11.77 12.53
C GLU A 94 23.02 10.56 13.23
N ALA A 95 22.13 9.84 12.54
CA ALA A 95 21.50 8.64 13.09
C ALA A 95 22.51 7.52 13.37
N ILE A 96 23.43 7.29 12.44
CA ILE A 96 24.51 6.29 12.58
C ILE A 96 25.46 6.68 13.71
N ALA A 97 25.81 7.96 13.83
CA ALA A 97 26.70 8.45 14.90
C ALA A 97 26.07 8.25 16.29
N ARG A 98 24.77 8.51 16.44
CA ARG A 98 24.03 8.24 17.69
C ARG A 98 24.05 6.75 18.06
N MET A 99 23.73 5.88 17.10
CA MET A 99 23.77 4.43 17.33
C MET A 99 25.15 3.97 17.77
N LYS A 100 26.22 4.45 17.14
CA LYS A 100 27.59 4.12 17.52
C LYS A 100 27.95 4.60 18.94
N ALA A 101 27.49 5.80 19.32
CA ALA A 101 27.68 6.32 20.66
C ALA A 101 26.98 5.45 21.73
N ASP A 102 25.85 4.86 21.37
CA ASP A 102 25.10 3.90 22.20
C ASP A 102 25.67 2.47 22.14
N GLY A 103 26.78 2.24 21.45
CA GLY A 103 27.41 0.92 21.28
C GLY A 103 26.66 -0.02 20.34
N VAL A 104 25.80 0.54 19.47
CA VAL A 104 24.94 -0.23 18.54
C VAL A 104 25.54 -0.21 17.14
N SER A 105 25.85 -1.38 16.59
CA SER A 105 26.43 -1.54 15.25
C SER A 105 25.39 -1.69 14.14
N GLU A 106 24.22 -2.25 14.47
CA GLU A 106 23.12 -2.47 13.52
C GLU A 106 21.78 -1.99 14.11
N PRO A 107 20.84 -1.50 13.29
CA PRO A 107 19.54 -1.06 13.77
C PRO A 107 18.78 -2.18 14.51
N ARG A 108 18.37 -1.92 15.73
CA ARG A 108 17.64 -2.86 16.60
C ARG A 108 16.15 -2.91 16.31
N ASN A 109 15.60 -1.83 15.78
CA ASN A 109 14.17 -1.64 15.59
C ASN A 109 13.88 -0.79 14.31
N LEU A 110 12.60 -0.69 13.98
CA LEU A 110 12.14 0.04 12.79
C LEU A 110 12.53 1.52 12.82
N GLU A 111 12.50 2.18 13.98
CA GLU A 111 12.88 3.60 14.11
C GLU A 111 14.33 3.82 13.71
N GLU A 112 15.25 3.06 14.29
CA GLU A 112 16.68 3.15 13.98
C GLU A 112 16.94 2.83 12.50
N GLN A 113 16.32 1.77 11.98
CA GLN A 113 16.43 1.38 10.58
C GLN A 113 15.94 2.48 9.64
N ALA A 114 14.78 3.07 9.89
CA ALA A 114 14.23 4.13 9.06
C ALA A 114 15.13 5.37 9.05
N GLN A 115 15.62 5.79 10.23
CA GLN A 115 16.51 6.95 10.34
C GLN A 115 17.87 6.75 9.65
N THR A 116 18.42 5.54 9.65
CA THR A 116 19.65 5.21 8.91
C THR A 116 19.43 5.11 7.39
N LEU A 117 18.19 4.90 6.93
CA LEU A 117 17.86 4.84 5.51
C LEU A 117 17.56 6.21 4.90
N ILE A 118 16.86 7.09 5.63
CA ILE A 118 16.30 8.32 5.05
C ILE A 118 16.42 9.56 5.97
N GLY A 119 16.91 9.39 7.18
CA GLY A 119 17.08 10.47 8.15
C GLY A 119 15.85 10.71 9.04
N LYS A 120 16.07 11.57 10.03
CA LYS A 120 15.10 11.84 11.10
C LYS A 120 13.83 12.54 10.61
N ASP A 121 13.97 13.57 9.78
CA ASP A 121 12.84 14.41 9.38
C ASP A 121 11.74 13.64 8.64
N ILE A 122 12.14 12.80 7.67
CA ILE A 122 11.21 11.99 6.90
C ILE A 122 10.62 10.91 7.79
N TYR A 123 11.43 10.27 8.64
CA TYR A 123 10.95 9.30 9.60
C TYR A 123 9.86 9.90 10.51
N GLU A 124 10.14 10.99 11.20
CA GLU A 124 9.21 11.56 12.17
C GLU A 124 7.92 12.10 11.55
N LYS A 125 8.02 12.72 10.37
CA LYS A 125 6.88 13.40 9.74
C LYS A 125 6.03 12.48 8.87
N LEU A 126 6.64 11.51 8.20
CA LEU A 126 5.95 10.76 7.12
C LEU A 126 5.90 9.25 7.33
N ILE A 127 6.71 8.69 8.23
CA ILE A 127 6.77 7.24 8.46
C ILE A 127 6.18 6.86 9.82
N LYS A 128 6.68 7.46 10.89
CA LYS A 128 6.36 7.08 12.27
C LYS A 128 4.87 6.97 12.53
N GLY A 129 4.13 8.05 12.34
CA GLY A 129 2.70 8.10 12.67
C GLY A 129 1.85 7.12 11.85
N TYR A 130 2.15 6.97 10.57
CA TYR A 130 1.49 5.98 9.71
C TYR A 130 1.79 4.56 10.17
N THR A 131 3.06 4.24 10.41
CA THR A 131 3.48 2.90 10.82
C THR A 131 2.90 2.50 12.18
N GLU A 132 2.98 3.39 13.17
CA GLU A 132 2.43 3.13 14.51
C GLU A 132 0.91 2.93 14.48
N LYS A 133 0.19 3.68 13.62
CA LYS A 133 -1.25 3.50 13.40
C LYS A 133 -1.56 2.13 12.77
N GLN A 134 -0.79 1.71 11.76
CA GLN A 134 -1.02 0.44 11.07
C GLN A 134 -0.74 -0.78 11.95
N TRP A 135 0.32 -0.70 12.75
CA TRP A 135 0.76 -1.83 13.57
C TRP A 135 0.19 -1.81 14.99
N GLY A 136 -0.42 -0.70 15.43
CA GLY A 136 -0.91 -0.53 16.81
C GLY A 136 0.22 -0.56 17.85
N ARG A 137 1.47 -0.38 17.44
CA ARG A 137 2.68 -0.48 18.29
C ARG A 137 3.67 0.62 17.92
N LYS A 138 4.54 0.99 18.87
CA LYS A 138 5.60 1.97 18.63
C LYS A 138 6.66 1.45 17.66
N CYS A 139 7.21 2.31 16.83
CA CYS A 139 8.28 1.95 15.90
C CYS A 139 9.52 1.37 16.61
N THR A 140 9.78 1.77 17.85
CA THR A 140 10.85 1.23 18.70
C THR A 140 10.63 -0.23 19.14
N GLU A 141 9.40 -0.74 19.05
CA GLU A 141 9.01 -2.11 19.39
C GLU A 141 8.88 -3.02 18.17
N LEU A 142 8.95 -2.43 16.96
CA LEU A 142 8.81 -3.14 15.70
C LEU A 142 10.20 -3.56 15.16
N PRO A 143 10.33 -4.78 14.61
CA PRO A 143 11.59 -5.25 14.05
C PRO A 143 12.10 -4.38 12.91
N ALA A 144 13.42 -4.19 12.83
CA ALA A 144 14.07 -3.39 11.77
C ALA A 144 13.77 -3.89 10.36
N PHE A 145 13.61 -5.22 10.17
CA PHE A 145 13.39 -5.81 8.84
C PHE A 145 12.07 -5.41 8.18
N ILE A 146 11.10 -4.84 8.91
CA ILE A 146 9.83 -4.35 8.35
C ILE A 146 10.10 -3.24 7.33
N ILE A 147 11.12 -2.41 7.57
CA ILE A 147 11.59 -1.39 6.62
C ILE A 147 12.98 -1.77 6.11
N LYS A 148 13.04 -2.61 5.08
CA LYS A 148 14.31 -2.93 4.41
C LYS A 148 14.73 -1.90 3.38
N ARG A 149 13.76 -1.23 2.75
CA ARG A 149 13.97 -0.25 1.68
C ARG A 149 12.95 0.86 1.80
N LEU A 150 13.41 2.07 1.58
CA LEU A 150 12.55 3.23 1.39
C LEU A 150 12.88 3.81 0.00
N PRO A 151 11.93 3.77 -0.94
CA PRO A 151 12.18 4.30 -2.28
C PRO A 151 12.34 5.83 -2.21
N VAL A 152 13.52 6.31 -2.55
CA VAL A 152 13.83 7.73 -2.70
C VAL A 152 13.99 8.03 -4.18
N ARG A 153 13.24 9.01 -4.67
CA ARG A 153 13.30 9.45 -6.07
C ARG A 153 13.87 10.86 -6.13
N LEU A 154 14.98 11.02 -6.83
CA LEU A 154 15.60 12.34 -7.03
C LEU A 154 15.10 13.02 -8.32
N VAL A 155 13.80 12.92 -8.55
CA VAL A 155 13.05 13.52 -9.66
C VAL A 155 11.77 14.16 -9.14
N PHE A 156 11.21 15.13 -9.87
CA PHE A 156 9.93 15.76 -9.56
C PHE A 156 8.79 14.93 -10.18
N ASP A 157 8.46 13.80 -9.53
CA ASP A 157 7.40 12.90 -9.98
C ASP A 157 6.57 12.42 -8.79
N ASN A 158 5.30 12.80 -8.77
CA ASN A 158 4.35 12.43 -7.72
C ASN A 158 3.57 11.13 -8.03
N ASN A 159 3.80 10.50 -9.16
CA ASN A 159 3.17 9.22 -9.45
C ASN A 159 3.68 8.17 -8.46
N TYR A 160 2.77 7.61 -7.66
CA TYR A 160 3.14 6.64 -6.61
C TYR A 160 3.71 5.34 -7.19
N PHE A 161 3.12 4.85 -8.29
CA PHE A 161 3.53 3.61 -8.92
C PHE A 161 4.60 3.84 -10.00
N ASN A 162 5.47 2.85 -10.19
CA ASN A 162 6.41 2.81 -11.32
C ASN A 162 5.85 2.06 -12.52
N ASP A 163 4.66 1.47 -12.38
CA ASP A 163 4.03 0.66 -13.41
C ASP A 163 3.54 1.51 -14.59
N LYS A 164 3.60 0.91 -15.76
CA LYS A 164 3.24 1.56 -17.02
C LYS A 164 1.75 1.88 -17.12
N TYR A 165 0.92 1.03 -16.52
CA TYR A 165 -0.53 1.14 -16.54
C TYR A 165 -1.06 1.25 -15.12
N GLN A 166 -2.02 2.16 -14.92
CA GLN A 166 -2.73 2.29 -13.66
C GLN A 166 -4.11 2.91 -13.91
N GLY A 167 -5.05 2.64 -13.02
CA GLY A 167 -6.40 3.17 -13.13
C GLY A 167 -7.36 2.56 -12.12
N ILE A 168 -8.60 3.03 -12.18
CA ILE A 168 -9.73 2.53 -11.43
C ILE A 168 -10.81 2.16 -12.44
N PRO A 169 -11.51 1.00 -12.29
CA PRO A 169 -12.55 0.60 -13.22
C PRO A 169 -13.71 1.61 -13.20
N ILE A 170 -14.17 1.98 -14.40
CA ILE A 170 -15.34 2.85 -14.56
C ILE A 170 -16.58 2.09 -14.06
N GLY A 171 -17.34 2.72 -13.15
CA GLY A 171 -18.46 2.06 -12.46
C GLY A 171 -18.05 1.31 -11.19
N GLY A 172 -16.78 1.40 -10.77
CA GLY A 172 -16.26 0.79 -9.54
C GLY A 172 -15.84 -0.69 -9.68
N TYR A 173 -15.16 -1.19 -8.66
CA TYR A 173 -14.66 -2.57 -8.65
C TYR A 173 -15.77 -3.64 -8.62
N ASN A 174 -16.95 -3.32 -8.07
CA ASN A 174 -18.04 -4.29 -8.00
C ASN A 174 -18.41 -4.83 -9.39
N VAL A 175 -18.51 -3.93 -10.39
CA VAL A 175 -18.81 -4.30 -11.78
C VAL A 175 -17.75 -5.23 -12.37
N LEU A 176 -16.47 -4.98 -12.09
CA LEU A 176 -15.38 -5.86 -12.52
C LEU A 176 -15.51 -7.25 -11.92
N ILE A 177 -15.78 -7.34 -10.61
CA ILE A 177 -15.89 -8.61 -9.89
C ILE A 177 -17.13 -9.40 -10.35
N GLU A 178 -18.28 -8.73 -10.50
CA GLU A 178 -19.50 -9.36 -10.99
C GLU A 178 -19.31 -9.98 -12.38
N ARG A 179 -18.65 -9.26 -13.29
CA ARG A 179 -18.36 -9.79 -14.63
C ARG A 179 -17.31 -10.90 -14.63
N LEU A 180 -16.33 -10.87 -13.73
CA LEU A 180 -15.35 -11.97 -13.56
C LEU A 180 -16.00 -13.25 -13.03
N LEU A 181 -17.10 -13.13 -12.28
CA LEU A 181 -17.83 -14.23 -11.67
C LEU A 181 -19.08 -14.63 -12.47
N ASP A 182 -19.27 -14.04 -13.64
CA ASP A 182 -20.40 -14.40 -14.50
C ASP A 182 -20.40 -15.91 -14.80
N GLY A 183 -21.55 -16.55 -14.60
CA GLY A 183 -21.70 -18.00 -14.71
C GLY A 183 -21.16 -18.83 -13.55
N ALA A 184 -20.62 -18.23 -12.51
CA ALA A 184 -20.17 -18.94 -11.31
C ALA A 184 -21.22 -18.91 -10.20
N ASP A 185 -21.51 -20.07 -9.60
CA ASP A 185 -22.33 -20.13 -8.39
C ASP A 185 -21.61 -19.45 -7.22
N THR A 186 -22.30 -18.52 -6.56
CA THR A 186 -21.76 -17.78 -5.43
C THR A 186 -22.62 -17.89 -4.19
N ARG A 187 -22.00 -18.13 -3.02
CA ARG A 187 -22.65 -18.15 -1.71
C ARG A 187 -21.98 -17.12 -0.81
N LEU A 188 -22.72 -16.10 -0.42
CA LEU A 188 -22.28 -15.03 0.46
C LEU A 188 -22.77 -15.27 1.90
N GLY A 189 -22.12 -14.65 2.89
CA GLY A 189 -22.42 -14.90 4.29
C GLY A 189 -22.15 -16.34 4.72
N CYS A 190 -21.33 -17.08 3.99
CA CYS A 190 -21.06 -18.49 4.18
C CYS A 190 -19.59 -18.67 4.62
N ASP A 191 -19.41 -19.07 5.89
CA ASP A 191 -18.09 -19.41 6.41
C ASP A 191 -17.69 -20.81 5.94
N PHE A 192 -16.51 -20.92 5.31
CA PHE A 192 -16.02 -22.19 4.78
C PHE A 192 -15.89 -23.26 5.84
N PHE A 193 -15.35 -22.93 7.00
CA PHE A 193 -15.08 -23.92 8.07
C PHE A 193 -16.37 -24.42 8.74
N ALA A 194 -17.39 -23.54 8.82
CA ALA A 194 -18.70 -23.94 9.36
C ALA A 194 -19.47 -24.91 8.45
N HIS A 195 -19.13 -24.95 7.16
CA HIS A 195 -19.81 -25.75 6.12
C HIS A 195 -18.83 -26.61 5.32
N ARG A 196 -17.66 -26.93 5.87
CA ARG A 196 -16.54 -27.54 5.14
C ARG A 196 -16.92 -28.82 4.41
N GLU A 197 -17.51 -29.77 5.10
CA GLU A 197 -17.88 -31.09 4.51
C GLU A 197 -18.86 -30.92 3.35
N GLU A 198 -19.90 -30.09 3.51
CA GLU A 198 -20.87 -29.79 2.47
C GLU A 198 -20.18 -29.15 1.24
N LEU A 199 -19.32 -28.15 1.46
CA LEU A 199 -18.69 -27.42 0.38
C LEU A 199 -17.63 -28.23 -0.37
N GLU A 200 -16.86 -29.05 0.34
CA GLU A 200 -15.89 -29.96 -0.27
C GLU A 200 -16.57 -31.03 -1.13
N ALA A 201 -17.81 -31.47 -0.76
CA ALA A 201 -18.59 -32.42 -1.55
C ALA A 201 -19.14 -31.86 -2.88
N LEU A 202 -19.13 -30.53 -3.05
CA LEU A 202 -19.63 -29.85 -4.26
C LEU A 202 -18.58 -29.70 -5.38
N ALA A 203 -17.30 -29.99 -5.12
CA ALA A 203 -16.24 -29.74 -6.09
C ALA A 203 -15.10 -30.74 -5.99
N ASP A 204 -14.52 -31.10 -7.13
CA ASP A 204 -13.36 -31.99 -7.20
C ASP A 204 -12.08 -31.38 -6.61
N LYS A 205 -12.03 -30.06 -6.52
CA LYS A 205 -10.87 -29.32 -6.00
C LYS A 205 -11.33 -28.10 -5.22
N VAL A 206 -10.65 -27.82 -4.11
CA VAL A 206 -10.84 -26.62 -3.30
C VAL A 206 -9.63 -25.70 -3.49
N VAL A 207 -9.89 -24.42 -3.76
CA VAL A 207 -8.88 -23.36 -3.74
C VAL A 207 -9.20 -22.44 -2.57
N PHE A 208 -8.47 -22.62 -1.47
CA PHE A 208 -8.63 -21.79 -0.29
C PHE A 208 -7.76 -20.53 -0.40
N THR A 209 -8.37 -19.35 -0.34
CA THR A 209 -7.71 -18.05 -0.47
C THR A 209 -7.64 -17.26 0.84
N GLY A 210 -8.03 -17.88 1.96
CA GLY A 210 -7.89 -17.34 3.31
C GLY A 210 -6.45 -17.47 3.85
N ALA A 211 -6.28 -17.15 5.13
CA ALA A 211 -4.99 -17.30 5.78
C ALA A 211 -4.61 -18.80 5.87
N ILE A 212 -3.36 -19.12 5.52
CA ILE A 212 -2.91 -20.52 5.43
C ILE A 212 -2.90 -21.24 6.79
N ASP A 213 -2.71 -20.47 7.84
CA ASP A 213 -2.73 -20.96 9.24
C ASP A 213 -4.16 -21.22 9.77
N GLU A 214 -5.20 -20.79 9.04
CA GLU A 214 -6.59 -21.10 9.33
C GLU A 214 -7.06 -22.40 8.63
N TYR A 215 -6.38 -22.87 7.57
CA TYR A 215 -6.74 -24.06 6.80
C TYR A 215 -6.24 -25.34 7.44
#